data_18dec4821d7dd6f9abf5ef9365a0a595
#
_entry.id   18dec4821d7dd6f9abf5ef9365a0a595
#
_cell.length_a   1.000
_cell.length_b   1.000
_cell.length_c   1.000
_cell.angle_alpha   90.00
_cell.angle_beta   90.00
_cell.angle_gamma   90.00
#
_symmetry.space_group_name_H-M   'P 1'
#
loop_
_entity.id
_entity.type
_entity.pdbx_description
1 polymer ?
#
loop_
_entity_poly.entity_id
_entity_poly.type
_entity_poly.pdbx_seq_one_letter_code
_entity_poly.pdbx_strand_id
1 'polypeptide(L)'
;VFNVPLGSREIKTMRFTHYLDEVTEYRCALAKGDVAFECAPSHSAHPAGPEGMEQELEVSFEPTKIGAQIRDVVMVTSETGGEYACPVVGRCVAPKPRGPVAVKNGAGSFEFKNVFETETAFTLVVDNPAFVVQRTEVIGAKQTKAIDVKYQATEGSGPDEKPRSAKVLITCAESPSPWVFYLQAS
;
A
#
# COMPACT_ATOMS: atom_id res chain seq x y z
N VAL A 1 9.40 10.75 -7.21
CA VAL A 1 8.09 10.36 -7.74
C VAL A 1 7.75 8.97 -7.24
N PHE A 2 6.52 8.79 -6.71
CA PHE A 2 5.96 7.53 -6.26
C PHE A 2 4.86 7.08 -7.22
N ASN A 3 4.80 5.77 -7.53
CA ASN A 3 3.69 5.15 -8.26
C ASN A 3 3.27 3.90 -7.50
N VAL A 4 2.29 4.06 -6.62
CA VAL A 4 1.97 3.07 -5.60
C VAL A 4 0.58 2.50 -5.82
N PRO A 5 0.43 1.17 -5.88
CA PRO A 5 -0.88 0.53 -5.95
C PRO A 5 -1.71 0.85 -4.71
N LEU A 6 -3.01 1.05 -4.90
CA LEU A 6 -3.93 1.23 -3.79
C LEU A 6 -3.78 0.09 -2.76
N GLY A 7 -3.59 0.47 -1.49
CA GLY A 7 -3.34 -0.45 -0.39
C GLY A 7 -1.88 -0.88 -0.21
N SER A 8 -0.97 -0.24 -0.91
CA SER A 8 0.48 -0.44 -0.75
C SER A 8 1.14 0.83 -0.24
N ARG A 9 2.32 0.67 0.35
CA ARG A 9 3.19 1.76 0.81
C ARG A 9 4.55 1.63 0.13
N GLU A 10 5.11 2.72 -0.35
CA GLU A 10 6.47 2.79 -0.90
C GLU A 10 7.28 3.79 -0.09
N ILE A 11 8.54 3.45 0.21
CA ILE A 11 9.49 4.32 0.89
C ILE A 11 10.58 4.69 -0.10
N LYS A 12 10.94 5.97 -0.13
CA LYS A 12 12.08 6.49 -0.91
C LYS A 12 12.93 7.39 -0.06
N THR A 13 14.22 7.35 -0.30
CA THR A 13 15.19 8.20 0.36
C THR A 13 15.36 9.51 -0.40
N MET A 14 15.22 10.63 0.31
CA MET A 14 15.72 11.92 -0.15
C MET A 14 17.10 12.19 0.46
N ARG A 15 17.93 12.94 -0.24
CA ARG A 15 19.28 13.26 0.18
C ARG A 15 19.50 14.75 0.21
N PHE A 16 20.25 15.21 1.20
CA PHE A 16 20.74 16.58 1.30
C PHE A 16 22.14 16.58 1.91
N THR A 17 22.92 17.64 1.69
CA THR A 17 24.29 17.72 2.18
C THR A 17 24.37 18.68 3.36
N HIS A 18 24.84 18.18 4.50
CA HIS A 18 25.15 18.96 5.68
C HIS A 18 26.61 19.43 5.63
N TYR A 19 26.90 20.70 5.95
CA TYR A 19 28.23 21.31 5.84
C TYR A 19 28.81 21.82 7.15
N LEU A 20 28.08 21.76 8.26
CA LEU A 20 28.59 22.25 9.54
C LEU A 20 29.47 21.20 10.21
N ASP A 21 30.44 21.68 10.98
CA ASP A 21 31.39 20.85 11.75
C ASP A 21 30.87 20.52 13.17
N GLU A 22 29.59 20.75 13.39
CA GLU A 22 28.87 20.45 14.64
C GLU A 22 27.63 19.59 14.40
N VAL A 23 27.18 18.92 15.45
CA VAL A 23 25.90 18.19 15.43
C VAL A 23 24.77 19.18 15.26
N THR A 24 23.96 18.96 14.22
CA THR A 24 22.88 19.90 13.87
C THR A 24 21.56 19.16 13.76
N GLU A 25 20.56 19.67 14.48
CA GLU A 25 19.19 19.17 14.39
C GLU A 25 18.42 19.89 13.27
N TYR A 26 17.81 19.11 12.41
CA TYR A 26 16.91 19.56 11.36
C TYR A 26 15.47 19.19 11.69
N ARG A 27 14.57 20.14 11.54
CA ARG A 27 13.14 19.89 11.55
C ARG A 27 12.70 19.47 10.15
N CYS A 28 11.96 18.37 10.05
CA CYS A 28 11.43 17.84 8.80
C CYS A 28 9.91 17.94 8.80
N ALA A 29 9.33 18.46 7.74
CA ALA A 29 7.89 18.60 7.61
C ALA A 29 7.45 18.59 6.14
N LEU A 30 6.21 18.22 5.90
CA LEU A 30 5.55 18.37 4.61
C LEU A 30 4.92 19.78 4.53
N ALA A 31 5.19 20.52 3.47
CA ALA A 31 4.75 21.91 3.33
C ALA A 31 3.21 22.04 3.29
N LYS A 32 2.51 21.09 2.68
CA LYS A 32 1.04 21.05 2.63
C LYS A 32 0.44 20.10 3.66
N GLY A 33 1.24 19.17 4.18
CA GLY A 33 0.79 18.18 5.15
C GLY A 33 -0.19 17.16 4.58
N ASP A 34 -0.04 16.76 3.30
CA ASP A 34 -0.91 15.74 2.72
C ASP A 34 -0.70 14.39 3.41
N VAL A 35 -1.80 13.82 3.91
CA VAL A 35 -1.80 12.60 4.73
C VAL A 35 -1.29 11.35 4.02
N ALA A 36 -1.19 11.38 2.69
CA ALA A 36 -0.62 10.27 1.92
C ALA A 36 0.90 10.20 2.00
N PHE A 37 1.56 11.31 2.37
CA PHE A 37 3.01 11.35 2.59
C PHE A 37 3.34 11.36 4.08
N GLU A 38 4.46 10.74 4.42
CA GLU A 38 4.99 10.76 5.79
C GLU A 38 6.52 10.82 5.74
N CYS A 39 7.11 11.62 6.63
CA CYS A 39 8.55 11.64 6.91
C CYS A 39 8.77 11.77 8.42
N ALA A 40 9.99 11.43 8.88
CA ALA A 40 10.37 11.68 10.27
C ALA A 40 10.28 13.18 10.59
N PRO A 41 9.83 13.59 11.78
CA PRO A 41 9.67 15.01 12.14
C PRO A 41 11.00 15.75 12.37
N SER A 42 12.08 15.01 12.58
CA SER A 42 13.42 15.56 12.79
C SER A 42 14.50 14.63 12.24
N HIS A 43 15.66 15.21 11.95
CA HIS A 43 16.86 14.49 11.54
C HIS A 43 18.08 15.12 12.21
N SER A 44 18.91 14.31 12.85
CA SER A 44 20.16 14.74 13.48
C SER A 44 21.33 14.45 12.56
N ALA A 45 22.03 15.49 12.10
CA ALA A 45 23.24 15.36 11.29
C ALA A 45 24.50 15.44 12.17
N HIS A 46 25.41 14.50 11.98
CA HIS A 46 26.71 14.52 12.62
C HIS A 46 27.64 15.56 11.97
N PRO A 47 28.69 16.02 12.68
CA PRO A 47 29.66 16.98 12.14
C PRO A 47 30.20 16.54 10.78
N ALA A 48 30.19 17.45 9.82
CA ALA A 48 30.70 17.23 8.48
C ALA A 48 32.10 17.83 8.31
N GLY A 49 32.89 17.26 7.39
CA GLY A 49 34.11 17.89 6.95
C GLY A 49 33.84 18.97 5.90
N PRO A 50 34.92 19.61 5.37
CA PRO A 50 34.81 20.70 4.39
C PRO A 50 34.10 20.31 3.09
N GLU A 51 34.10 19.03 2.73
CA GLU A 51 33.39 18.48 1.57
C GLU A 51 31.88 18.29 1.81
N GLY A 52 31.45 18.48 3.06
CA GLY A 52 30.09 18.16 3.49
C GLY A 52 29.88 16.68 3.73
N MET A 53 28.74 16.35 4.34
CA MET A 53 28.29 14.97 4.59
C MET A 53 26.89 14.77 4.05
N GLU A 54 26.70 13.80 3.18
CA GLU A 54 25.37 13.44 2.67
C GLU A 54 24.53 12.85 3.81
N GLN A 55 23.31 13.34 3.92
CA GLN A 55 22.29 12.91 4.86
C GLN A 55 21.15 12.26 4.10
N GLU A 56 20.55 11.23 4.69
CA GLU A 56 19.44 10.51 4.10
C GLU A 56 18.19 10.66 4.98
N LEU A 57 17.06 11.02 4.37
CA LEU A 57 15.77 11.10 5.00
C LEU A 57 14.78 10.22 4.24
N GLU A 58 14.13 9.30 4.94
CA GLU A 58 13.08 8.47 4.35
C GLU A 58 11.77 9.24 4.24
N VAL A 59 11.14 9.11 3.07
CA VAL A 59 9.80 9.62 2.80
C VAL A 59 8.95 8.47 2.32
N SER A 60 7.82 8.24 2.94
CA SER A 60 6.87 7.22 2.51
C SER A 60 5.64 7.84 1.85
N PHE A 61 5.01 7.04 0.99
CA PHE A 61 3.76 7.37 0.33
C PHE A 61 2.80 6.18 0.40
N GLU A 62 1.63 6.39 1.01
CA GLU A 62 0.55 5.40 1.18
C GLU A 62 -0.78 6.04 0.75
N PRO A 63 -1.14 5.96 -0.54
CA PRO A 63 -2.34 6.59 -1.05
C PRO A 63 -3.60 5.79 -0.72
N THR A 64 -4.70 6.50 -0.47
CA THR A 64 -6.03 5.95 -0.19
C THR A 64 -7.04 6.17 -1.31
N LYS A 65 -6.65 6.88 -2.39
CA LYS A 65 -7.53 7.18 -3.54
C LYS A 65 -6.78 7.03 -4.85
N ILE A 66 -7.40 6.37 -5.81
CA ILE A 66 -6.92 6.32 -7.20
C ILE A 66 -7.30 7.63 -7.89
N GLY A 67 -6.40 8.22 -8.66
CA GLY A 67 -6.73 9.42 -9.45
C GLY A 67 -5.57 10.40 -9.63
N ALA A 68 -5.83 11.68 -9.34
CA ALA A 68 -4.88 12.77 -9.59
C ALA A 68 -3.56 12.60 -8.82
N GLN A 69 -2.50 13.18 -9.35
CA GLN A 69 -1.23 13.26 -8.66
C GLN A 69 -1.35 14.12 -7.41
N ILE A 70 -0.83 13.61 -6.30
CA ILE A 70 -0.65 14.34 -5.06
C ILE A 70 0.76 14.95 -5.09
N ARG A 71 0.89 16.24 -4.78
CA ARG A 71 2.15 16.97 -4.78
C ARG A 71 2.35 17.69 -3.47
N ASP A 72 3.50 17.47 -2.86
CA ASP A 72 3.94 18.14 -1.66
C ASP A 72 5.44 18.47 -1.74
N VAL A 73 5.98 19.13 -0.73
CA VAL A 73 7.40 19.41 -0.60
C VAL A 73 7.83 19.01 0.80
N VAL A 74 8.84 18.17 0.89
CA VAL A 74 9.51 17.89 2.16
C VAL A 74 10.47 19.02 2.44
N MET A 75 10.23 19.74 3.53
CA MET A 75 11.07 20.83 4.03
C MET A 75 11.96 20.30 5.15
N VAL A 76 13.25 20.51 5.03
CA VAL A 76 14.24 20.16 6.05
C VAL A 76 14.93 21.45 6.47
N THR A 77 14.71 21.92 7.69
CA THR A 77 15.10 23.25 8.14
C THR A 77 15.87 23.21 9.45
N SER A 78 16.91 24.05 9.55
CA SER A 78 17.66 24.30 10.77
C SER A 78 18.04 25.77 10.84
N GLU A 79 18.11 26.34 12.04
CA GLU A 79 18.53 27.73 12.23
C GLU A 79 19.97 27.99 11.76
N THR A 80 20.84 27.01 11.92
CA THR A 80 22.26 27.09 11.55
C THR A 80 22.59 26.34 10.26
N GLY A 81 21.93 25.19 10.04
CA GLY A 81 22.20 24.28 8.92
C GLY A 81 21.50 24.64 7.61
N GLY A 82 20.62 25.67 7.64
CA GLY A 82 19.92 26.16 6.47
C GLY A 82 18.63 25.39 6.14
N GLU A 83 18.17 25.54 4.92
CA GLU A 83 16.90 24.99 4.44
C GLU A 83 17.09 24.18 3.17
N TYR A 84 16.48 23.01 3.14
CA TYR A 84 16.45 22.12 1.98
C TYR A 84 15.00 21.78 1.64
N ALA A 85 14.65 21.84 0.36
CA ALA A 85 13.32 21.55 -0.14
C ALA A 85 13.38 20.44 -1.17
N CYS A 86 12.63 19.36 -0.94
CA CYS A 86 12.52 18.24 -1.88
C CYS A 86 11.08 18.10 -2.35
N PRO A 87 10.77 18.42 -3.62
CA PRO A 87 9.47 18.19 -4.19
C PRO A 87 9.16 16.69 -4.26
N VAL A 88 8.02 16.29 -3.74
CA VAL A 88 7.52 14.91 -3.80
C VAL A 88 6.24 14.85 -4.61
N VAL A 89 6.13 13.82 -5.42
CA VAL A 89 4.95 13.57 -6.27
C VAL A 89 4.54 12.13 -6.10
N GLY A 90 3.31 11.89 -5.71
CA GLY A 90 2.72 10.57 -5.57
C GLY A 90 1.54 10.36 -6.51
N ARG A 91 1.43 9.16 -7.05
CA ARG A 91 0.30 8.70 -7.83
C ARG A 91 -0.16 7.34 -7.33
N CYS A 92 -1.46 7.24 -7.02
CA CYS A 92 -2.10 5.97 -6.73
C CYS A 92 -2.52 5.30 -8.04
N VAL A 93 -2.12 4.05 -8.19
CA VAL A 93 -2.53 3.21 -9.32
C VAL A 93 -3.44 2.07 -8.85
N ALA A 94 -4.08 1.37 -9.79
CA ALA A 94 -4.94 0.24 -9.48
C ALA A 94 -4.22 -0.83 -8.64
N PRO A 95 -4.93 -1.53 -7.74
CA PRO A 95 -4.34 -2.62 -6.95
C PRO A 95 -3.77 -3.70 -7.87
N LYS A 96 -2.62 -4.26 -7.48
CA LYS A 96 -2.04 -5.41 -8.20
C LYS A 96 -2.81 -6.68 -7.84
N PRO A 97 -3.07 -7.57 -8.81
CA PRO A 97 -3.58 -8.91 -8.54
C PRO A 97 -2.66 -9.68 -7.58
N ARG A 98 -3.26 -10.49 -6.71
CA ARG A 98 -2.57 -11.31 -5.70
C ARG A 98 -2.90 -12.78 -5.87
N GLY A 99 -2.06 -13.65 -5.35
CA GLY A 99 -2.24 -15.08 -5.36
C GLY A 99 -1.16 -15.80 -6.18
N PRO A 100 -1.33 -17.11 -6.43
CA PRO A 100 -2.52 -17.88 -6.10
C PRO A 100 -2.65 -18.21 -4.60
N VAL A 101 -3.87 -18.09 -4.09
CA VAL A 101 -4.24 -18.52 -2.73
C VAL A 101 -4.56 -20.01 -2.79
N ALA A 102 -3.86 -20.80 -1.99
CA ALA A 102 -4.07 -22.25 -1.96
C ALA A 102 -5.36 -22.61 -1.19
N VAL A 103 -6.23 -23.37 -1.82
CA VAL A 103 -7.42 -23.97 -1.19
C VAL A 103 -7.19 -25.48 -1.09
N LYS A 104 -6.86 -25.95 0.12
CA LYS A 104 -6.50 -27.34 0.40
C LYS A 104 -7.64 -28.05 1.13
N ASN A 105 -7.93 -29.30 0.75
CA ASN A 105 -9.00 -30.08 1.38
C ASN A 105 -10.35 -29.35 1.42
N GLY A 106 -10.66 -28.57 0.38
CA GLY A 106 -11.90 -27.83 0.27
C GLY A 106 -11.96 -26.52 1.06
N ALA A 107 -10.90 -26.09 1.74
CA ALA A 107 -10.86 -24.87 2.53
C ALA A 107 -9.57 -24.06 2.30
N GLY A 108 -9.67 -22.75 2.35
CA GLY A 108 -8.57 -21.81 2.29
C GLY A 108 -8.98 -20.46 2.84
N SER A 109 -8.04 -19.57 3.02
CA SER A 109 -8.31 -18.17 3.39
C SER A 109 -7.24 -17.25 2.87
N PHE A 110 -7.57 -15.98 2.74
CA PHE A 110 -6.60 -14.92 2.46
C PHE A 110 -6.93 -13.67 3.27
N GLU A 111 -5.92 -12.90 3.58
CA GLU A 111 -6.10 -11.64 4.29
C GLU A 111 -6.41 -10.50 3.33
N PHE A 112 -7.44 -9.73 3.66
CA PHE A 112 -7.82 -8.51 2.95
C PHE A 112 -7.88 -7.32 3.92
N LYS A 113 -7.16 -6.24 3.58
CA LYS A 113 -7.08 -5.03 4.39
C LYS A 113 -7.97 -3.94 3.80
N ASN A 114 -8.83 -3.36 4.64
CA ASN A 114 -9.46 -2.08 4.32
C ASN A 114 -8.40 -0.97 4.38
N VAL A 115 -8.12 -0.36 3.24
CA VAL A 115 -7.09 0.70 3.11
C VAL A 115 -7.63 2.09 3.44
N PHE A 116 -8.94 2.23 3.63
CA PHE A 116 -9.61 3.50 3.86
C PHE A 116 -9.64 3.87 5.34
N GLU A 117 -9.81 5.17 5.60
CA GLU A 117 -9.93 5.75 6.94
C GLU A 117 -11.31 5.52 7.58
N THR A 118 -12.24 4.92 6.86
CA THR A 118 -13.60 4.64 7.30
C THR A 118 -13.93 3.17 7.19
N GLU A 119 -14.88 2.70 8.00
CA GLU A 119 -15.48 1.39 7.82
C GLU A 119 -16.13 1.30 6.44
N THR A 120 -15.86 0.23 5.71
CA THR A 120 -16.25 0.07 4.31
C THR A 120 -16.85 -1.31 4.07
N ALA A 121 -17.93 -1.34 3.31
CA ALA A 121 -18.55 -2.57 2.83
C ALA A 121 -17.93 -2.97 1.48
N PHE A 122 -17.46 -4.20 1.40
CA PHE A 122 -16.86 -4.80 0.21
C PHE A 122 -17.77 -5.91 -0.33
N THR A 123 -17.92 -5.93 -1.66
CA THR A 123 -18.64 -6.99 -2.38
C THR A 123 -17.62 -7.91 -3.04
N LEU A 124 -17.77 -9.22 -2.80
CA LEU A 124 -16.90 -10.25 -3.35
C LEU A 124 -17.66 -11.08 -4.39
N VAL A 125 -17.08 -11.24 -5.56
CA VAL A 125 -17.62 -12.04 -6.65
C VAL A 125 -16.55 -13.01 -7.13
N VAL A 126 -16.94 -14.27 -7.30
CA VAL A 126 -16.07 -15.34 -7.81
C VAL A 126 -16.57 -15.76 -9.20
N ASP A 127 -15.64 -15.94 -10.14
CA ASP A 127 -15.94 -16.33 -11.52
C ASP A 127 -16.18 -17.84 -11.69
N ASN A 128 -15.80 -18.67 -10.72
CA ASN A 128 -16.01 -20.11 -10.73
C ASN A 128 -16.94 -20.54 -9.60
N PRO A 129 -18.15 -21.07 -9.89
CA PRO A 129 -19.15 -21.43 -8.87
C PRO A 129 -18.72 -22.58 -7.93
N ALA A 130 -17.67 -23.33 -8.28
CA ALA A 130 -17.10 -24.34 -7.38
C ALA A 130 -16.40 -23.72 -6.15
N PHE A 131 -16.06 -22.43 -6.22
CA PHE A 131 -15.52 -21.69 -5.09
C PHE A 131 -16.60 -20.82 -4.46
N VAL A 132 -16.67 -20.85 -3.15
CA VAL A 132 -17.67 -20.10 -2.37
C VAL A 132 -16.94 -19.18 -1.40
N VAL A 133 -17.28 -17.89 -1.46
CA VAL A 133 -16.86 -16.85 -0.52
C VAL A 133 -18.09 -16.12 0.01
N GLN A 134 -17.97 -15.48 1.16
CA GLN A 134 -19.02 -14.59 1.65
C GLN A 134 -19.15 -13.38 0.71
N ARG A 135 -20.36 -13.09 0.25
CA ARG A 135 -20.62 -12.13 -0.81
C ARG A 135 -20.38 -10.67 -0.38
N THR A 136 -20.57 -10.37 0.90
CA THR A 136 -20.40 -9.04 1.44
C THR A 136 -19.63 -9.10 2.75
N GLU A 137 -18.62 -8.28 2.88
CA GLU A 137 -17.80 -8.11 4.07
C GLU A 137 -17.75 -6.65 4.49
N VAL A 138 -18.04 -6.38 5.75
CA VAL A 138 -17.84 -5.04 6.33
C VAL A 138 -16.55 -5.08 7.16
N ILE A 139 -15.64 -4.17 6.86
CA ILE A 139 -14.31 -4.14 7.49
C ILE A 139 -14.07 -2.72 8.02
N GLY A 140 -13.72 -2.63 9.30
CA GLY A 140 -13.40 -1.36 9.95
C GLY A 140 -12.21 -0.63 9.30
N ALA A 141 -12.11 0.67 9.56
CA ALA A 141 -11.02 1.51 9.05
C ALA A 141 -9.63 0.91 9.31
N LYS A 142 -8.81 0.79 8.27
CA LYS A 142 -7.43 0.23 8.33
C LYS A 142 -7.32 -1.19 8.89
N GLN A 143 -8.43 -1.89 9.13
CA GLN A 143 -8.42 -3.25 9.65
C GLN A 143 -8.20 -4.29 8.55
N THR A 144 -7.59 -5.40 8.95
CA THR A 144 -7.42 -6.59 8.11
C THR A 144 -8.38 -7.68 8.56
N LYS A 145 -9.02 -8.35 7.61
CA LYS A 145 -9.93 -9.47 7.85
C LYS A 145 -9.52 -10.67 7.02
N ALA A 146 -9.55 -11.86 7.62
CA ALA A 146 -9.42 -13.11 6.90
C ALA A 146 -10.72 -13.40 6.13
N ILE A 147 -10.60 -13.66 4.84
CA ILE A 147 -11.69 -14.05 3.95
C ILE A 147 -11.60 -15.53 3.72
N ASP A 148 -12.58 -16.26 4.21
CA ASP A 148 -12.67 -17.71 4.06
C ASP A 148 -13.15 -18.09 2.66
N VAL A 149 -12.51 -19.09 2.09
CA VAL A 149 -12.84 -19.67 0.78
C VAL A 149 -13.13 -21.13 0.95
N LYS A 150 -14.25 -21.59 0.41
CA LYS A 150 -14.59 -23.01 0.32
C LYS A 150 -14.55 -23.46 -1.14
N TYR A 151 -14.05 -24.65 -1.38
CA TYR A 151 -14.09 -25.29 -2.68
C TYR A 151 -14.96 -26.56 -2.58
N GLN A 152 -15.95 -26.63 -3.44
CA GLN A 152 -16.83 -27.80 -3.56
C GLN A 152 -16.69 -28.35 -4.99
N ALA A 153 -16.04 -29.50 -5.12
CA ALA A 153 -15.98 -30.15 -6.40
C ALA A 153 -17.40 -30.49 -6.87
N THR A 154 -17.76 -30.11 -8.09
CA THR A 154 -19.03 -30.45 -8.68
C THR A 154 -19.01 -31.97 -8.97
N GLU A 155 -19.96 -32.72 -8.43
CA GLU A 155 -20.13 -34.16 -8.75
C GLU A 155 -20.29 -34.33 -10.27
N GLY A 156 -19.43 -35.15 -10.90
CA GLY A 156 -19.47 -35.46 -12.33
C GLY A 156 -18.27 -34.93 -13.14
N SER A 157 -17.33 -34.25 -12.55
CA SER A 157 -16.08 -33.88 -13.23
C SER A 157 -15.10 -35.03 -13.12
N GLY A 158 -14.82 -35.70 -14.24
CA GLY A 158 -13.73 -36.69 -14.34
C GLY A 158 -12.38 -36.06 -14.01
N PRO A 159 -11.31 -36.85 -13.82
CA PRO A 159 -9.99 -36.36 -13.39
C PRO A 159 -9.34 -35.33 -14.34
N ASP A 160 -9.91 -35.13 -15.53
CA ASP A 160 -9.36 -34.27 -16.59
C ASP A 160 -10.15 -32.97 -16.83
N GLU A 161 -11.20 -32.65 -16.08
CA GLU A 161 -12.03 -31.49 -16.37
C GLU A 161 -12.02 -30.38 -15.30
N LYS A 162 -11.58 -29.25 -15.78
CA LYS A 162 -11.67 -27.83 -15.33
C LYS A 162 -10.57 -27.33 -14.42
N PRO A 163 -10.09 -26.10 -14.72
CA PRO A 163 -9.09 -25.49 -13.87
C PRO A 163 -9.65 -25.37 -12.45
N ARG A 164 -9.01 -26.04 -11.51
CA ARG A 164 -9.23 -25.90 -10.06
C ARG A 164 -8.79 -24.52 -9.60
N SER A 165 -9.07 -23.53 -10.42
CA SER A 165 -8.68 -22.15 -10.22
C SER A 165 -9.89 -21.23 -10.34
N ALA A 166 -9.84 -20.13 -9.64
CA ALA A 166 -10.84 -19.09 -9.69
C ALA A 166 -10.21 -17.71 -9.48
N LYS A 167 -11.00 -16.70 -9.75
CA LYS A 167 -10.67 -15.31 -9.53
C LYS A 167 -11.73 -14.66 -8.68
N VAL A 168 -11.31 -14.08 -7.55
CA VAL A 168 -12.17 -13.27 -6.68
C VAL A 168 -11.96 -11.82 -7.05
N LEU A 169 -13.05 -11.13 -7.35
CA LEU A 169 -13.09 -9.68 -7.50
C LEU A 169 -13.71 -9.06 -6.24
N ILE A 170 -12.99 -8.15 -5.62
CA ILE A 170 -13.45 -7.40 -4.46
C ILE A 170 -13.65 -5.95 -4.89
N THR A 171 -14.85 -5.44 -4.71
CA THR A 171 -15.25 -4.08 -5.09
C THR A 171 -15.85 -3.33 -3.91
N CYS A 172 -15.77 -2.02 -3.94
CA CYS A 172 -16.46 -1.13 -3.00
C CYS A 172 -16.78 0.21 -3.67
N ALA A 173 -17.58 1.03 -3.02
CA ALA A 173 -17.96 2.36 -3.52
C ALA A 173 -16.77 3.34 -3.54
N GLU A 174 -15.79 3.16 -2.66
CA GLU A 174 -14.65 4.07 -2.48
C GLU A 174 -13.57 3.93 -3.57
N SER A 175 -13.58 2.83 -4.34
CA SER A 175 -12.56 2.59 -5.38
C SER A 175 -13.19 2.15 -6.69
N PRO A 176 -12.86 2.80 -7.82
CA PRO A 176 -13.33 2.39 -9.15
C PRO A 176 -12.66 1.12 -9.66
N SER A 177 -11.56 0.69 -9.05
CA SER A 177 -10.79 -0.48 -9.47
C SER A 177 -10.93 -1.60 -8.47
N PRO A 178 -11.23 -2.84 -8.92
CA PRO A 178 -11.34 -3.99 -8.04
C PRO A 178 -9.98 -4.48 -7.56
N TRP A 179 -9.96 -5.10 -6.37
CA TRP A 179 -8.88 -6.00 -5.99
C TRP A 179 -9.14 -7.38 -6.57
N VAL A 180 -8.10 -8.04 -7.02
CA VAL A 180 -8.16 -9.35 -7.66
C VAL A 180 -7.32 -10.33 -6.88
N PHE A 181 -7.92 -11.47 -6.50
CA PHE A 181 -7.22 -12.60 -5.90
C PHE A 181 -7.44 -13.84 -6.76
N TYR A 182 -6.35 -14.51 -7.10
CA TYR A 182 -6.40 -15.81 -7.76
C TYR A 182 -6.45 -16.93 -6.73
N LEU A 183 -7.32 -17.91 -6.93
CA LEU A 183 -7.48 -19.08 -6.08
C LEU A 183 -7.03 -20.31 -6.84
N GLN A 184 -6.43 -21.26 -6.14
CA GLN A 184 -6.02 -22.55 -6.68
C GLN A 184 -6.38 -23.65 -5.69
N ALA A 185 -7.28 -24.56 -6.08
CA ALA A 185 -7.61 -25.74 -5.32
C ALA A 185 -6.67 -26.90 -5.65
N SER A 186 -6.32 -27.68 -4.63
CA SER A 186 -5.47 -28.88 -4.73
C SER A 186 -6.12 -30.07 -4.02
#